data_000b159fe431ea906533aa0e9db3338d
#
_entry.id   000b159fe431ea906533aa0e9db3338d
#
_cell.length_a   1.000
_cell.length_b   1.000
_cell.length_c   1.000
_cell.angle_alpha   90.00
_cell.angle_beta   90.00
_cell.angle_gamma   90.00
#
_symmetry.space_group_name_H-M   'P 1'
#
loop_
_entity.id
_entity.type
_entity.pdbx_description
1 polymer ?
#
loop_
_entity_poly.entity_id
_entity_poly.type
_entity_poly.pdbx_seq_one_letter_code
_entity_poly.pdbx_strand_id
1 'polypeptide(L)'
;VKVKALKTGAEKCIVDDLKAEFVKDFIWPSIQANAVYEAVYLLGTSLARPCIAQGMVEAALREGCDYIAHGATGKGNDQVRFELAIKSLAPQLGVIAPWREWEYQSRTDLFAYAEKHGIPLPITKEKPYSMDANLMHISYEGGILEDPWQEAPENIYLWTKNPEEAPDKPQYVEIQFEQGVPVAIDGVKLEPVALLEKANEMAAAH
;
A
#
# COMPACT_ATOMS: atom_id res chain seq x y z
N VAL A 1 -1.64 11.16 10.73
CA VAL A 1 -1.23 11.80 9.48
C VAL A 1 -1.50 13.30 9.55
N LYS A 2 -2.75 13.77 9.75
CA LYS A 2 -3.15 15.20 9.72
C LYS A 2 -2.31 16.11 10.61
N VAL A 3 -2.11 15.73 11.88
CA VAL A 3 -1.30 16.51 12.83
C VAL A 3 0.15 16.67 12.35
N LYS A 4 0.74 15.62 11.79
CA LYS A 4 2.11 15.66 11.25
C LYS A 4 2.18 16.60 10.03
N ALA A 5 1.28 16.47 9.08
CA ALA A 5 1.25 17.29 7.88
C ALA A 5 1.19 18.79 8.22
N LEU A 6 0.29 19.19 9.12
CA LEU A 6 0.16 20.59 9.54
C LEU A 6 1.38 21.09 10.32
N LYS A 7 2.00 20.25 11.16
CA LYS A 7 3.25 20.58 11.87
C LYS A 7 4.45 20.79 10.94
N THR A 8 4.47 20.12 9.79
CA THR A 8 5.53 20.24 8.79
C THR A 8 5.29 21.34 7.77
N GLY A 9 4.29 22.19 7.97
CA GLY A 9 4.06 23.41 7.20
C GLY A 9 3.02 23.27 6.08
N ALA A 10 2.28 22.16 6.00
CA ALA A 10 1.16 22.06 5.06
C ALA A 10 0.02 22.99 5.49
N GLU A 11 -0.49 23.77 4.55
CA GLU A 11 -1.66 24.65 4.79
C GLU A 11 -2.94 23.84 4.99
N LYS A 12 -3.05 22.71 4.28
CA LYS A 12 -4.22 21.82 4.28
C LYS A 12 -3.78 20.35 4.27
N CYS A 13 -4.54 19.50 4.92
CA CYS A 13 -4.39 18.06 4.85
C CYS A 13 -5.74 17.42 4.50
N ILE A 14 -5.78 16.76 3.37
CA ILE A 14 -6.90 15.97 2.88
C ILE A 14 -6.61 14.51 3.23
N VAL A 15 -7.60 13.80 3.75
CA VAL A 15 -7.53 12.36 4.02
C VAL A 15 -8.73 11.73 3.33
N ASP A 16 -8.49 11.08 2.22
CA ASP A 16 -9.50 10.39 1.43
C ASP A 16 -9.42 8.87 1.69
N ASP A 17 -10.57 8.22 1.80
CA ASP A 17 -10.68 6.76 1.89
C ASP A 17 -10.97 6.19 0.50
N LEU A 18 -9.95 5.61 -0.12
CA LEU A 18 -10.02 5.04 -1.47
C LEU A 18 -10.28 3.51 -1.47
N LYS A 19 -10.69 2.93 -0.35
CA LYS A 19 -10.89 1.48 -0.25
C LYS A 19 -11.93 0.97 -1.24
N ALA A 20 -13.03 1.68 -1.39
CA ALA A 20 -14.13 1.26 -2.27
C ALA A 20 -13.70 1.25 -3.74
N GLU A 21 -13.04 2.32 -4.19
CA GLU A 21 -12.46 2.44 -5.53
C GLU A 21 -11.38 1.37 -5.75
N PHE A 22 -10.49 1.21 -4.78
CA PHE A 22 -9.42 0.21 -4.88
C PHE A 22 -9.97 -1.20 -5.06
N VAL A 23 -11.01 -1.59 -4.31
CA VAL A 23 -11.62 -2.91 -4.45
C VAL A 23 -12.34 -3.06 -5.78
N LYS A 24 -13.22 -2.12 -6.12
CA LYS A 24 -14.10 -2.24 -7.29
C LYS A 24 -13.37 -2.08 -8.61
N ASP A 25 -12.46 -1.10 -8.69
CA ASP A 25 -11.89 -0.67 -9.96
C ASP A 25 -10.50 -1.25 -10.23
N PHE A 26 -9.85 -1.82 -9.21
CA PHE A 26 -8.51 -2.40 -9.34
C PHE A 26 -8.46 -3.87 -8.91
N ILE A 27 -8.96 -4.23 -7.72
CA ILE A 27 -8.85 -5.60 -7.21
C ILE A 27 -9.78 -6.55 -7.96
N TRP A 28 -11.08 -6.23 -8.09
CA TRP A 28 -12.02 -7.11 -8.78
C TRP A 28 -11.63 -7.37 -10.24
N PRO A 29 -11.27 -6.38 -11.06
CA PRO A 29 -10.75 -6.63 -12.39
C PRO A 29 -9.52 -7.53 -12.43
N SER A 30 -8.62 -7.40 -11.45
CA SER A 30 -7.43 -8.26 -11.34
C SER A 30 -7.78 -9.71 -11.02
N ILE A 31 -8.76 -9.94 -10.16
CA ILE A 31 -9.27 -11.28 -9.84
C ILE A 31 -9.94 -11.87 -11.08
N GLN A 32 -10.81 -11.12 -11.76
CA GLN A 32 -11.47 -11.56 -13.00
C GLN A 32 -10.47 -11.95 -14.09
N ALA A 33 -9.35 -11.21 -14.18
CA ALA A 33 -8.27 -11.47 -15.12
C ALA A 33 -7.30 -12.58 -14.65
N ASN A 34 -7.47 -13.11 -13.45
CA ASN A 34 -6.49 -14.00 -12.78
C ASN A 34 -5.07 -13.43 -12.84
N ALA A 35 -4.94 -12.12 -12.58
CA ALA A 35 -3.68 -11.40 -12.68
C ALA A 35 -2.79 -11.68 -11.47
N VAL A 36 -1.82 -12.56 -11.66
CA VAL A 36 -0.81 -12.92 -10.66
C VAL A 36 0.57 -12.82 -11.29
N TYR A 37 1.49 -12.09 -10.68
CA TYR A 37 2.85 -11.97 -11.17
C TYR A 37 3.68 -13.17 -10.68
N GLU A 38 4.37 -13.84 -11.62
CA GLU A 38 5.21 -15.02 -11.36
C GLU A 38 4.50 -16.14 -10.58
N ALA A 39 3.19 -16.26 -10.73
CA ALA A 39 2.32 -17.24 -10.10
C ALA A 39 2.19 -17.14 -8.56
N VAL A 40 2.74 -16.10 -7.93
CA VAL A 40 2.71 -15.93 -6.47
C VAL A 40 2.32 -14.53 -6.00
N TYR A 41 2.70 -13.48 -6.73
CA TYR A 41 2.50 -12.09 -6.27
C TYR A 41 1.17 -11.51 -6.78
N LEU A 42 0.29 -11.13 -5.85
CA LEU A 42 -1.08 -10.68 -6.14
C LEU A 42 -1.20 -9.23 -6.64
N LEU A 43 -0.08 -8.55 -6.91
CA LEU A 43 -0.03 -7.20 -7.48
C LEU A 43 -0.63 -6.08 -6.60
N GLY A 44 -0.96 -6.32 -5.33
CA GLY A 44 -1.65 -5.35 -4.49
C GLY A 44 -0.94 -3.99 -4.42
N THR A 45 0.36 -3.96 -4.18
CA THR A 45 1.15 -2.71 -4.17
C THR A 45 1.18 -2.05 -5.55
N SER A 46 1.29 -2.84 -6.62
CA SER A 46 1.30 -2.33 -8.00
C SER A 46 -0.01 -1.67 -8.38
N LEU A 47 -1.14 -2.22 -7.92
CA LEU A 47 -2.49 -1.70 -8.15
C LEU A 47 -2.83 -0.51 -7.25
N ALA A 48 -2.31 -0.50 -6.02
CA ALA A 48 -2.57 0.57 -5.07
C ALA A 48 -1.98 1.92 -5.52
N ARG A 49 -0.78 1.93 -6.13
CA ARG A 49 -0.13 3.19 -6.55
C ARG A 49 -0.92 3.96 -7.61
N PRO A 50 -1.44 3.35 -8.70
CA PRO A 50 -2.34 4.04 -9.62
C PRO A 50 -3.63 4.54 -8.97
N CYS A 51 -4.24 3.77 -8.07
CA CYS A 51 -5.42 4.20 -7.32
C CYS A 51 -5.12 5.44 -6.46
N ILE A 52 -4.00 5.44 -5.73
CA ILE A 52 -3.55 6.60 -4.95
C ILE A 52 -3.27 7.80 -5.86
N ALA A 53 -2.61 7.58 -7.02
CA ALA A 53 -2.33 8.63 -7.97
C ALA A 53 -3.60 9.27 -8.52
N GLN A 54 -4.66 8.49 -8.77
CA GLN A 54 -5.96 9.00 -9.16
C GLN A 54 -6.52 9.95 -8.10
N GLY A 55 -6.58 9.53 -6.83
CA GLY A 55 -7.03 10.39 -5.73
C GLY A 55 -6.16 11.66 -5.58
N MET A 56 -4.85 11.55 -5.79
CA MET A 56 -3.94 12.72 -5.78
C MET A 56 -4.26 13.70 -6.92
N VAL A 57 -4.51 13.20 -8.13
CA VAL A 57 -4.90 14.03 -9.28
C VAL A 57 -6.23 14.72 -9.04
N GLU A 58 -7.24 14.00 -8.57
CA GLU A 58 -8.55 14.57 -8.24
C GLU A 58 -8.43 15.66 -7.17
N ALA A 59 -7.65 15.43 -6.13
CA ALA A 59 -7.37 16.42 -5.09
C ALA A 59 -6.63 17.64 -5.67
N ALA A 60 -5.58 17.43 -6.47
CA ALA A 60 -4.80 18.52 -7.06
C ALA A 60 -5.65 19.41 -7.98
N LEU A 61 -6.47 18.82 -8.83
CA LEU A 61 -7.37 19.56 -9.72
C LEU A 61 -8.44 20.33 -8.93
N ARG A 62 -9.02 19.72 -7.92
CA ARG A 62 -10.02 20.35 -7.05
C ARG A 62 -9.47 21.55 -6.26
N GLU A 63 -8.21 21.44 -5.82
CA GLU A 63 -7.54 22.50 -5.07
C GLU A 63 -6.79 23.51 -5.96
N GLY A 64 -6.80 23.33 -7.28
CA GLY A 64 -6.12 24.23 -8.22
C GLY A 64 -4.60 24.18 -8.16
N CYS A 65 -4.04 23.01 -7.87
CA CYS A 65 -2.59 22.80 -7.82
C CYS A 65 -2.00 22.59 -9.22
N ASP A 66 -0.79 23.09 -9.46
CA ASP A 66 -0.04 22.90 -10.71
C ASP A 66 0.88 21.68 -10.66
N TYR A 67 1.19 21.17 -9.45
CA TYR A 67 2.14 20.09 -9.22
C TYR A 67 1.63 19.07 -8.24
N ILE A 68 2.06 17.81 -8.46
CA ILE A 68 1.94 16.72 -7.48
C ILE A 68 3.36 16.31 -7.07
N ALA A 69 3.60 16.18 -5.77
CA ALA A 69 4.87 15.69 -5.23
C ALA A 69 4.69 14.31 -4.59
N HIS A 70 5.68 13.44 -4.74
CA HIS A 70 5.72 12.14 -4.07
C HIS A 70 7.10 11.82 -3.51
N GLY A 71 7.14 11.00 -2.46
CA GLY A 71 8.38 10.56 -1.80
C GLY A 71 8.84 9.16 -2.19
N ALA A 72 8.38 8.61 -3.31
CA ALA A 72 8.87 7.33 -3.79
C ALA A 72 10.35 7.41 -4.16
N THR A 73 11.12 6.36 -3.82
CA THR A 73 12.57 6.34 -4.06
C THR A 73 12.89 6.38 -5.56
N GLY A 74 13.99 7.04 -5.93
CA GLY A 74 14.38 7.27 -7.33
C GLY A 74 14.82 6.01 -8.10
N LYS A 75 14.89 4.84 -7.46
CA LYS A 75 15.31 3.57 -8.07
C LYS A 75 14.21 2.51 -8.10
N GLY A 76 13.10 2.74 -7.40
CA GLY A 76 12.01 1.78 -7.27
C GLY A 76 10.93 1.92 -8.36
N ASN A 77 10.09 0.89 -8.47
CA ASN A 77 8.96 0.89 -9.42
C ASN A 77 7.85 1.88 -9.05
N ASP A 78 7.74 2.27 -7.79
CA ASP A 78 6.64 3.10 -7.31
C ASP A 78 6.64 4.49 -7.94
N GLN A 79 7.81 5.10 -8.12
CA GLN A 79 7.92 6.39 -8.82
C GLN A 79 7.32 6.32 -10.24
N VAL A 80 7.62 5.24 -10.97
CA VAL A 80 7.12 5.04 -12.33
C VAL A 80 5.61 4.89 -12.33
N ARG A 81 5.07 4.11 -11.39
CA ARG A 81 3.63 3.89 -11.23
C ARG A 81 2.89 5.19 -10.94
N PHE A 82 3.39 6.01 -10.02
CA PHE A 82 2.82 7.32 -9.72
C PHE A 82 2.88 8.24 -10.94
N GLU A 83 4.04 8.40 -11.55
CA GLU A 83 4.21 9.35 -12.66
C GLU A 83 3.41 8.98 -13.90
N LEU A 84 3.42 7.70 -14.29
CA LEU A 84 2.63 7.25 -15.44
C LEU A 84 1.13 7.45 -15.21
N ALA A 85 0.64 7.13 -14.01
CA ALA A 85 -0.75 7.36 -13.67
C ALA A 85 -1.10 8.86 -13.68
N ILE A 86 -0.29 9.72 -13.03
CA ILE A 86 -0.51 11.17 -13.01
C ILE A 86 -0.49 11.73 -14.44
N LYS A 87 0.49 11.36 -15.26
CA LYS A 87 0.61 11.86 -16.63
C LYS A 87 -0.48 11.36 -17.56
N SER A 88 -1.00 10.15 -17.32
CA SER A 88 -2.14 9.63 -18.07
C SER A 88 -3.45 10.34 -17.73
N LEU A 89 -3.66 10.68 -16.46
CA LEU A 89 -4.90 11.28 -15.98
C LEU A 89 -4.91 12.81 -16.13
N ALA A 90 -3.76 13.46 -15.93
CA ALA A 90 -3.62 14.92 -15.94
C ALA A 90 -2.24 15.33 -16.47
N PRO A 91 -2.00 15.23 -17.79
CA PRO A 91 -0.69 15.51 -18.40
C PRO A 91 -0.20 16.95 -18.19
N GLN A 92 -1.09 17.88 -17.87
CA GLN A 92 -0.77 19.28 -17.55
C GLN A 92 -0.13 19.46 -16.19
N LEU A 93 -0.33 18.53 -15.23
CA LEU A 93 0.27 18.64 -13.89
C LEU A 93 1.77 18.33 -13.93
N GLY A 94 2.57 19.14 -13.26
CA GLY A 94 3.97 18.85 -12.99
C GLY A 94 4.12 17.74 -11.93
N VAL A 95 5.23 17.01 -11.98
CA VAL A 95 5.57 16.03 -10.93
C VAL A 95 6.88 16.41 -10.29
N ILE A 96 6.89 16.46 -8.95
CA ILE A 96 8.06 16.72 -8.13
C ILE A 96 8.43 15.42 -7.41
N ALA A 97 9.59 14.87 -7.74
CA ALA A 97 10.11 13.64 -7.15
C ALA A 97 11.49 13.91 -6.52
N PRO A 98 11.55 14.42 -5.28
CA PRO A 98 12.77 14.92 -4.66
C PRO A 98 13.92 13.92 -4.65
N TRP A 99 13.64 12.63 -4.47
CA TRP A 99 14.66 11.59 -4.48
C TRP A 99 15.52 11.51 -5.75
N ARG A 100 15.07 12.06 -6.86
CA ARG A 100 15.85 12.10 -8.11
C ARG A 100 16.73 13.34 -8.23
N GLU A 101 16.44 14.35 -7.43
CA GLU A 101 17.09 15.66 -7.50
C GLU A 101 18.00 15.93 -6.29
N TRP A 102 17.70 15.26 -5.15
CA TRP A 102 18.44 15.44 -3.91
C TRP A 102 19.77 14.68 -3.92
N GLU A 103 20.76 15.26 -3.25
CA GLU A 103 22.06 14.64 -2.98
C GLU A 103 22.03 13.58 -1.87
N TYR A 104 20.94 13.47 -1.12
CA TYR A 104 20.76 12.47 -0.07
C TYR A 104 20.57 11.07 -0.68
N GLN A 105 21.47 10.14 -0.31
CA GLN A 105 21.49 8.80 -0.90
C GLN A 105 21.12 7.68 0.08
N SER A 106 21.07 8.00 1.37
CA SER A 106 20.86 7.01 2.42
C SER A 106 19.77 7.41 3.42
N ARG A 107 19.27 6.42 4.16
CA ARG A 107 18.38 6.67 5.30
C ARG A 107 19.06 7.54 6.36
N THR A 108 20.36 7.37 6.57
CA THR A 108 21.14 8.16 7.54
C THR A 108 21.11 9.63 7.18
N ASP A 109 21.29 9.98 5.91
CA ASP A 109 21.21 11.37 5.44
C ASP A 109 19.82 11.98 5.69
N LEU A 110 18.77 11.19 5.47
CA LEU A 110 17.41 11.64 5.73
C LEU A 110 17.11 11.79 7.22
N PHE A 111 17.70 10.98 8.08
CA PHE A 111 17.59 11.18 9.54
C PHE A 111 18.23 12.48 9.95
N ALA A 112 19.46 12.77 9.47
CA ALA A 112 20.13 14.02 9.74
C ALA A 112 19.37 15.24 9.22
N TYR A 113 18.78 15.12 8.02
CA TYR A 113 17.89 16.16 7.46
C TYR A 113 16.66 16.40 8.34
N ALA A 114 15.99 15.33 8.74
CA ALA A 114 14.79 15.41 9.57
C ALA A 114 15.10 16.06 10.95
N GLU A 115 16.20 15.68 11.57
CA GLU A 115 16.67 16.27 12.83
C GLU A 115 16.96 17.76 12.67
N LYS A 116 17.73 18.12 11.63
CA LYS A 116 18.06 19.52 11.31
C LYS A 116 16.83 20.40 11.13
N HIS A 117 15.76 19.84 10.56
CA HIS A 117 14.52 20.57 10.25
C HIS A 117 13.39 20.32 11.28
N GLY A 118 13.66 19.64 12.38
CA GLY A 118 12.69 19.37 13.44
C GLY A 118 11.49 18.52 12.97
N ILE A 119 11.68 17.66 11.96
CA ILE A 119 10.63 16.80 11.42
C ILE A 119 10.47 15.59 12.33
N PRO A 120 9.28 15.37 12.94
CA PRO A 120 9.06 14.23 13.82
C PRO A 120 9.05 12.92 13.03
N LEU A 121 9.99 12.03 13.34
CA LEU A 121 10.05 10.70 12.74
C LEU A 121 9.44 9.66 13.68
N PRO A 122 8.47 8.84 13.22
CA PRO A 122 7.89 7.76 14.02
C PRO A 122 8.75 6.48 14.03
N ILE A 123 9.98 6.55 13.50
CA ILE A 123 10.82 5.37 13.31
C ILE A 123 11.63 5.14 14.58
N THR A 124 11.36 4.02 15.23
CA THR A 124 12.22 3.47 16.27
C THR A 124 13.15 2.42 15.66
N LYS A 125 14.27 2.13 16.33
CA LYS A 125 15.24 1.08 15.94
C LYS A 125 14.62 -0.34 15.91
N GLU A 126 13.35 -0.45 16.28
CA GLU A 126 12.63 -1.71 16.52
C GLU A 126 11.94 -2.31 15.29
N LYS A 127 11.98 -1.63 14.13
CA LYS A 127 11.46 -2.18 12.86
C LYS A 127 12.61 -2.43 11.89
N PRO A 128 13.21 -3.62 11.92
CA PRO A 128 14.42 -3.91 11.16
C PRO A 128 14.18 -4.18 9.66
N TYR A 129 12.95 -4.12 9.18
CA TYR A 129 12.55 -4.37 7.79
C TYR A 129 11.50 -3.36 7.32
N SER A 130 11.29 -3.26 6.01
CA SER A 130 10.19 -2.50 5.39
C SER A 130 8.94 -3.36 5.27
N MET A 131 7.77 -2.73 5.28
CA MET A 131 6.49 -3.41 5.20
C MET A 131 5.53 -2.60 4.33
N ASP A 132 4.90 -3.27 3.37
CA ASP A 132 3.80 -2.74 2.56
C ASP A 132 2.52 -3.53 2.86
N ALA A 133 1.49 -2.84 3.38
CA ALA A 133 0.20 -3.42 3.65
C ALA A 133 -0.90 -2.70 2.86
N ASN A 134 -1.79 -3.47 2.25
CA ASN A 134 -2.99 -2.99 1.58
C ASN A 134 -4.12 -4.03 1.74
N LEU A 135 -5.29 -3.80 1.16
CA LEU A 135 -6.42 -4.74 1.28
C LEU A 135 -6.17 -6.11 0.61
N MET A 136 -5.23 -6.20 -0.34
CA MET A 136 -4.93 -7.45 -1.04
C MET A 136 -3.97 -8.35 -0.29
N HIS A 137 -2.93 -7.76 0.31
CA HIS A 137 -1.85 -8.50 0.97
C HIS A 137 -0.99 -7.60 1.85
N ILE A 138 -0.16 -8.22 2.63
CA ILE A 138 0.97 -7.61 3.31
C ILE A 138 2.26 -8.24 2.79
N SER A 139 3.28 -7.43 2.53
CA SER A 139 4.62 -7.88 2.14
C SER A 139 5.69 -7.24 3.01
N TYR A 140 6.79 -7.95 3.18
CA TYR A 140 7.92 -7.55 3.99
C TYR A 140 9.20 -7.65 3.18
N GLU A 141 10.09 -6.66 3.31
CA GLU A 141 11.37 -6.64 2.60
C GLU A 141 12.44 -5.85 3.36
N GLY A 142 13.68 -6.12 3.01
CA GLY A 142 14.83 -5.34 3.48
C GLY A 142 15.30 -5.64 4.90
N GLY A 143 16.36 -4.96 5.32
CA GLY A 143 16.94 -5.10 6.65
C GLY A 143 17.43 -6.51 6.95
N ILE A 144 16.98 -7.08 8.06
CA ILE A 144 17.38 -8.44 8.47
C ILE A 144 16.91 -9.53 7.52
N LEU A 145 15.89 -9.27 6.68
CA LEU A 145 15.37 -10.24 5.71
C LEU A 145 16.25 -10.38 4.47
N GLU A 146 17.25 -9.53 4.29
CA GLU A 146 18.25 -9.62 3.21
C GLU A 146 19.24 -10.78 3.42
N ASP A 147 19.43 -11.23 4.65
CA ASP A 147 20.27 -12.38 4.96
C ASP A 147 19.44 -13.68 4.96
N PRO A 148 19.59 -14.56 3.97
CA PRO A 148 18.82 -15.80 3.88
C PRO A 148 19.11 -16.81 5.00
N TRP A 149 20.13 -16.59 5.84
CA TRP A 149 20.43 -17.38 7.03
C TRP A 149 19.72 -16.89 8.28
N GLN A 150 19.10 -15.69 8.22
CA GLN A 150 18.34 -15.17 9.34
C GLN A 150 16.90 -15.69 9.27
N GLU A 151 16.44 -16.24 10.38
CA GLU A 151 15.04 -16.57 10.56
C GLU A 151 14.19 -15.30 10.62
N ALA A 152 13.02 -15.31 9.98
CA ALA A 152 12.08 -14.22 10.10
C ALA A 152 11.59 -14.09 11.55
N PRO A 153 11.58 -12.88 12.14
CA PRO A 153 11.16 -12.72 13.53
C PRO A 153 9.65 -12.99 13.67
N GLU A 154 9.23 -13.56 14.81
CA GLU A 154 7.81 -13.87 15.07
C GLU A 154 6.86 -12.68 14.90
N ASN A 155 7.31 -11.47 15.19
CA ASN A 155 6.53 -10.26 15.04
C ASN A 155 6.24 -9.86 13.58
N ILE A 156 6.70 -10.64 12.59
CA ILE A 156 6.35 -10.48 11.17
C ILE A 156 4.90 -10.87 10.89
N TYR A 157 4.31 -11.77 11.68
CA TYR A 157 2.93 -12.24 11.51
C TYR A 157 1.91 -11.19 12.00
N LEU A 158 1.78 -10.08 11.27
CA LEU A 158 0.85 -9.01 11.68
C LEU A 158 -0.60 -9.28 11.28
N TRP A 159 -0.82 -9.97 10.18
CA TRP A 159 -2.15 -10.32 9.70
C TRP A 159 -2.48 -11.78 9.98
N THR A 160 -1.56 -12.66 9.66
CA THR A 160 -1.73 -14.11 9.86
C THR A 160 -1.21 -14.53 11.23
N LYS A 161 -1.67 -15.66 11.69
CA LYS A 161 -1.03 -16.35 12.82
C LYS A 161 0.25 -17.03 12.37
N ASN A 162 1.17 -17.24 13.30
CA ASN A 162 2.26 -18.16 13.09
C ASN A 162 1.69 -19.55 12.75
N PRO A 163 2.20 -20.27 11.74
CA PRO A 163 1.73 -21.61 11.37
C PRO A 163 1.65 -22.60 12.56
N GLU A 164 2.55 -22.49 13.54
CA GLU A 164 2.53 -23.33 14.74
C GLU A 164 1.37 -23.03 15.71
N GLU A 165 0.78 -21.81 15.60
CA GLU A 165 -0.36 -21.37 16.42
C GLU A 165 -1.69 -21.44 15.66
N ALA A 166 -1.65 -21.80 14.38
CA ALA A 166 -2.83 -21.92 13.53
C ALA A 166 -3.69 -23.12 13.98
N PRO A 167 -5.02 -23.09 13.77
CA PRO A 167 -5.89 -24.21 14.13
C PRO A 167 -5.56 -25.49 13.35
N ASP A 168 -5.52 -26.63 14.04
CA ASP A 168 -5.32 -27.95 13.42
C ASP A 168 -6.49 -28.39 12.51
N LYS A 169 -7.67 -27.83 12.73
CA LYS A 169 -8.87 -28.18 11.96
C LYS A 169 -9.04 -27.24 10.78
N PRO A 170 -9.20 -27.77 9.55
CA PRO A 170 -9.49 -26.95 8.38
C PRO A 170 -10.83 -26.23 8.52
N GLN A 171 -10.91 -25.00 8.02
CA GLN A 171 -12.14 -24.26 7.84
C GLN A 171 -12.51 -24.24 6.35
N TYR A 172 -13.73 -24.65 6.03
CA TYR A 172 -14.29 -24.51 4.68
C TYR A 172 -14.98 -23.16 4.56
N VAL A 173 -14.75 -22.47 3.45
CA VAL A 173 -15.34 -21.17 3.15
C VAL A 173 -15.96 -21.25 1.76
N GLU A 174 -17.23 -20.87 1.63
CA GLU A 174 -17.94 -20.79 0.35
C GLU A 174 -17.94 -19.33 -0.13
N ILE A 175 -17.30 -19.04 -1.27
CA ILE A 175 -17.32 -17.72 -1.91
C ILE A 175 -18.20 -17.81 -3.15
N GLN A 176 -19.27 -17.00 -3.20
CA GLN A 176 -20.17 -16.92 -4.35
C GLN A 176 -19.69 -15.82 -5.29
N PHE A 177 -19.67 -16.14 -6.59
CA PHE A 177 -19.27 -15.21 -7.65
C PHE A 177 -20.42 -14.92 -8.61
N GLU A 178 -20.57 -13.67 -9.01
CA GLU A 178 -21.41 -13.22 -10.10
C GLU A 178 -20.55 -12.57 -11.18
N GLN A 179 -20.52 -13.14 -12.38
CA GLN A 179 -19.67 -12.67 -13.50
C GLN A 179 -18.16 -12.50 -13.13
N GLY A 180 -17.64 -13.39 -12.30
CA GLY A 180 -16.25 -13.35 -11.84
C GLY A 180 -15.94 -12.36 -10.71
N VAL A 181 -16.96 -11.68 -10.17
CA VAL A 181 -16.85 -10.80 -9.01
C VAL A 181 -17.37 -11.52 -7.77
N PRO A 182 -16.62 -11.59 -6.65
CA PRO A 182 -17.11 -12.17 -5.42
C PRO A 182 -18.21 -11.29 -4.80
N VAL A 183 -19.35 -11.90 -4.43
CA VAL A 183 -20.52 -11.18 -3.95
C VAL A 183 -21.02 -11.64 -2.58
N ALA A 184 -20.64 -12.85 -2.14
CA ALA A 184 -21.04 -13.37 -0.84
C ALA A 184 -20.01 -14.34 -0.26
N ILE A 185 -19.97 -14.46 1.07
CA ILE A 185 -19.20 -15.47 1.81
C ILE A 185 -20.21 -16.23 2.68
N ASP A 186 -20.16 -17.58 2.63
CA ASP A 186 -21.03 -18.49 3.39
C ASP A 186 -22.51 -18.11 3.31
N GLY A 187 -22.97 -17.75 2.11
CA GLY A 187 -24.35 -17.34 1.82
C GLY A 187 -24.71 -15.91 2.25
N VAL A 188 -23.80 -15.16 2.87
CA VAL A 188 -24.03 -13.78 3.28
C VAL A 188 -23.51 -12.82 2.22
N LYS A 189 -24.41 -12.05 1.59
CA LYS A 189 -24.02 -10.96 0.66
C LYS A 189 -23.35 -9.83 1.43
N LEU A 190 -22.22 -9.35 0.92
CA LEU A 190 -21.42 -8.30 1.54
C LEU A 190 -21.04 -7.23 0.51
N GLU A 191 -20.90 -6.00 0.97
CA GLU A 191 -20.29 -4.94 0.17
C GLU A 191 -18.82 -5.26 -0.13
N PRO A 192 -18.27 -4.82 -1.28
CA PRO A 192 -16.96 -5.24 -1.77
C PRO A 192 -15.82 -5.14 -0.75
N VAL A 193 -15.72 -4.02 -0.04
CA VAL A 193 -14.68 -3.82 0.99
C VAL A 193 -14.89 -4.79 2.15
N ALA A 194 -16.10 -4.89 2.66
CA ALA A 194 -16.44 -5.77 3.78
C ALA A 194 -16.23 -7.26 3.42
N LEU A 195 -16.50 -7.63 2.16
CA LEU A 195 -16.28 -8.99 1.67
C LEU A 195 -14.77 -9.33 1.71
N LEU A 196 -13.94 -8.45 1.20
CA LEU A 196 -12.49 -8.65 1.17
C LEU A 196 -11.88 -8.65 2.58
N GLU A 197 -12.32 -7.72 3.44
CA GLU A 197 -11.90 -7.68 4.85
C GLU A 197 -12.31 -8.97 5.58
N LYS A 198 -13.52 -9.49 5.33
CA LYS A 198 -13.98 -10.75 5.90
C LYS A 198 -13.19 -11.95 5.41
N ALA A 199 -12.89 -12.02 4.11
CA ALA A 199 -12.05 -13.07 3.55
C ALA A 199 -10.63 -13.05 4.17
N ASN A 200 -10.04 -11.86 4.31
CA ASN A 200 -8.75 -11.68 4.98
C ASN A 200 -8.79 -12.13 6.45
N GLU A 201 -9.82 -11.76 7.20
CA GLU A 201 -10.00 -12.17 8.59
C GLU A 201 -10.03 -13.71 8.73
N MET A 202 -10.80 -14.36 7.85
CA MET A 202 -10.96 -15.82 7.89
C MET A 202 -9.67 -16.53 7.51
N ALA A 203 -9.00 -16.09 6.42
CA ALA A 203 -7.73 -16.67 5.98
C ALA A 203 -6.58 -16.42 6.97
N ALA A 204 -6.56 -15.26 7.61
CA ALA A 204 -5.53 -14.89 8.57
C ALA A 204 -5.54 -15.73 9.87
N ALA A 205 -6.64 -16.40 10.16
CA ALA A 205 -6.78 -17.26 11.32
C ALA A 205 -6.12 -18.65 11.14
N HIS A 206 -5.84 -19.03 9.89
CA HIS A 206 -5.28 -20.30 9.44
C HIS A 206 -3.98 -20.10 8.68
#